data_5ffe4935d64f9014950c2523af1cd6a1
#
_entry.id   5ffe4935d64f9014950c2523af1cd6a1
#
_cell.length_a   1.000
_cell.length_b   1.000
_cell.length_c   1.000
_cell.angle_alpha   90.00
_cell.angle_beta   90.00
_cell.angle_gamma   90.00
#
_symmetry.space_group_name_H-M   'P 1'
#
loop_
_entity.id
_entity.type
_entity.pdbx_description
1 polymer ?
#
loop_
_entity_poly.entity_id
_entity_poly.type
_entity_poly.pdbx_seq_one_letter_code
_entity_poly.pdbx_strand_id
1 'polypeptide(L)'
;MNTGKVDVLLGLQWGDEGKGKVVDVLTPKYDVIARFQGGPNAGHTLEFEGEKYVLRSIPSGIFQGGKVNIIGNGVVLAPDLFMGEAKDLEKSGHDLKSRLLISKKAHLIMPTHRVLDAAIEAAKGKN
;
A
#
# COMPACT_ATOMS: atom_id res chain seq x y z
N MET A 1 22.05 -24.04 1.92
CA MET A 1 21.61 -22.85 1.15
C MET A 1 20.22 -22.50 1.64
N ASN A 2 20.04 -21.29 2.13
CA ASN A 2 18.71 -20.83 2.53
C ASN A 2 17.92 -20.54 1.25
N THR A 3 17.05 -21.45 0.84
CA THR A 3 16.18 -21.24 -0.31
C THR A 3 15.13 -20.21 0.11
N GLY A 4 15.21 -19.00 -0.43
CA GLY A 4 14.24 -17.96 -0.16
C GLY A 4 12.82 -18.47 -0.49
N LYS A 5 11.87 -18.21 0.42
CA LYS A 5 10.46 -18.56 0.24
C LYS A 5 9.69 -17.33 -0.21
N VAL A 6 8.86 -17.48 -1.22
CA VAL A 6 7.93 -16.45 -1.70
C VAL A 6 6.51 -16.98 -1.59
N ASP A 7 5.68 -16.27 -0.81
CA ASP A 7 4.24 -16.54 -0.73
C ASP A 7 3.48 -15.36 -1.33
N VAL A 8 2.39 -15.65 -2.04
CA VAL A 8 1.54 -14.64 -2.66
C VAL A 8 0.15 -14.70 -2.03
N LEU A 9 -0.28 -13.59 -1.43
CA LEU A 9 -1.62 -13.45 -0.88
C LEU A 9 -2.52 -12.76 -1.91
N LEU A 10 -3.57 -13.47 -2.33
CA LEU A 10 -4.58 -12.96 -3.27
C LEU A 10 -5.94 -12.87 -2.59
N GLY A 11 -6.71 -11.84 -2.92
CA GLY A 11 -8.14 -11.78 -2.64
C GLY A 11 -8.92 -12.29 -3.84
N LEU A 12 -9.91 -13.15 -3.61
CA LEU A 12 -10.72 -13.76 -4.66
C LEU A 12 -12.15 -13.24 -4.68
N GLN A 13 -12.43 -12.14 -3.98
CA GLN A 13 -13.75 -11.53 -3.88
C GLN A 13 -13.71 -10.02 -4.21
N TRP A 14 -14.61 -9.26 -3.61
CA TRP A 14 -14.94 -7.88 -3.98
C TRP A 14 -13.97 -6.80 -3.48
N GLY A 15 -12.90 -7.14 -2.78
CA GLY A 15 -11.88 -6.19 -2.33
C GLY A 15 -11.84 -5.95 -0.82
N ASP A 16 -12.93 -6.23 -0.09
CA ASP A 16 -13.05 -6.01 1.36
C ASP A 16 -12.85 -7.27 2.20
N GLU A 17 -12.14 -8.27 1.67
CA GLU A 17 -11.94 -9.57 2.30
C GLU A 17 -11.02 -9.54 3.54
N GLY A 18 -10.44 -8.37 3.86
CA GLY A 18 -9.56 -8.25 5.01
C GLY A 18 -8.12 -8.74 4.76
N LYS A 19 -7.65 -8.74 3.50
CA LYS A 19 -6.26 -9.09 3.13
C LYS A 19 -5.22 -8.41 4.00
N GLY A 20 -5.42 -7.14 4.33
CA GLY A 20 -4.51 -6.39 5.18
C GLY A 20 -4.28 -7.05 6.53
N LYS A 21 -5.33 -7.50 7.22
CA LYS A 21 -5.22 -8.21 8.51
C LYS A 21 -4.42 -9.51 8.39
N VAL A 22 -4.61 -10.24 7.29
CA VAL A 22 -3.85 -11.47 7.03
C VAL A 22 -2.37 -11.16 6.79
N VAL A 23 -2.08 -10.10 6.02
CA VAL A 23 -0.70 -9.64 5.81
C VAL A 23 -0.05 -9.31 7.15
N ASP A 24 -0.73 -8.57 8.03
CA ASP A 24 -0.18 -8.18 9.34
C ASP A 24 0.18 -9.39 10.20
N VAL A 25 -0.68 -10.41 10.23
CA VAL A 25 -0.43 -11.67 10.96
C VAL A 25 0.75 -12.44 10.36
N LEU A 26 0.92 -12.40 9.04
CA LEU A 26 1.99 -13.12 8.35
C LEU A 26 3.33 -12.38 8.34
N THR A 27 3.32 -11.05 8.39
CA THR A 27 4.50 -10.19 8.28
C THR A 27 5.68 -10.61 9.17
N PRO A 28 5.50 -11.04 10.44
CA PRO A 28 6.63 -11.48 11.27
C PRO A 28 7.46 -12.61 10.67
N LYS A 29 6.87 -13.43 9.81
CA LYS A 29 7.49 -14.62 9.20
C LYS A 29 8.31 -14.33 7.94
N TYR A 30 8.29 -13.07 7.46
CA TYR A 30 8.93 -12.67 6.20
C TYR A 30 9.89 -11.50 6.42
N ASP A 31 10.93 -11.43 5.61
CA ASP A 31 11.92 -10.34 5.64
C ASP A 31 11.51 -9.19 4.72
N VAL A 32 10.74 -9.50 3.69
CA VAL A 32 10.30 -8.56 2.66
C VAL A 32 8.79 -8.61 2.52
N ILE A 33 8.13 -7.45 2.61
CA ILE A 33 6.70 -7.30 2.39
C ILE A 33 6.48 -6.46 1.13
N ALA A 34 5.93 -7.08 0.09
CA ALA A 34 5.76 -6.42 -1.18
C ALA A 34 4.28 -6.25 -1.55
N ARG A 35 3.89 -5.02 -1.85
CA ARG A 35 2.65 -4.74 -2.56
C ARG A 35 2.94 -4.76 -4.06
N PHE A 36 2.39 -5.72 -4.78
CA PHE A 36 2.74 -5.94 -6.18
C PHE A 36 1.72 -5.36 -7.17
N GLN A 37 0.50 -5.02 -6.73
CA GLN A 37 -0.55 -4.45 -7.58
C GLN A 37 -1.56 -3.60 -6.79
N GLY A 38 -2.48 -2.96 -7.53
CA GLY A 38 -3.60 -2.20 -6.99
C GLY A 38 -3.30 -0.71 -6.84
N GLY A 39 -4.31 0.03 -6.45
CA GLY A 39 -4.26 1.48 -6.28
C GLY A 39 -4.63 1.92 -4.85
N PRO A 40 -4.73 3.23 -4.59
CA PRO A 40 -4.97 3.78 -3.26
C PRO A 40 -6.47 3.84 -2.88
N ASN A 41 -7.37 3.15 -3.61
CA ASN A 41 -8.82 3.29 -3.46
C ASN A 41 -9.34 2.80 -2.11
N ALA A 42 -8.78 1.70 -1.59
CA ALA A 42 -9.13 1.16 -0.29
C ALA A 42 -8.01 1.44 0.72
N GLY A 43 -8.38 1.98 1.89
CA GLY A 43 -7.47 2.11 3.01
C GLY A 43 -7.48 0.85 3.88
N HIS A 44 -6.32 0.46 4.38
CA HIS A 44 -6.19 -0.55 5.42
C HIS A 44 -5.93 0.14 6.75
N THR A 45 -6.90 0.06 7.65
CA THR A 45 -6.76 0.65 8.99
C THR A 45 -6.06 -0.34 9.91
N LEU A 46 -4.97 0.10 10.49
CA LEU A 46 -4.19 -0.60 11.50
C LEU A 46 -4.26 0.14 12.81
N GLU A 47 -4.22 -0.60 13.90
CA GLU A 47 -3.98 -0.05 15.23
C GLU A 47 -2.64 -0.59 15.73
N PHE A 48 -1.71 0.32 15.97
CA PHE A 48 -0.37 0.00 16.43
C PHE A 48 0.02 0.93 17.57
N GLU A 49 0.39 0.36 18.71
CA GLU A 49 0.75 1.11 19.94
C GLU A 49 -0.32 2.11 20.39
N GLY A 50 -1.60 1.78 20.18
CA GLY A 50 -2.74 2.64 20.56
C GLY A 50 -3.07 3.75 19.56
N GLU A 51 -2.29 3.89 18.49
CA GLU A 51 -2.52 4.84 17.41
C GLU A 51 -3.15 4.16 16.19
N LYS A 52 -4.02 4.88 15.49
CA LYS A 52 -4.67 4.39 14.28
C LYS A 52 -4.01 4.96 13.03
N TYR A 53 -3.60 4.07 12.14
CA TYR A 53 -2.99 4.41 10.85
C TYR A 53 -3.88 3.91 9.71
N VAL A 54 -4.02 4.72 8.68
CA VAL A 54 -4.72 4.31 7.45
C VAL A 54 -3.70 4.21 6.33
N LEU A 55 -3.26 2.99 6.02
CA LEU A 55 -2.35 2.72 4.91
C LEU A 55 -3.15 2.52 3.62
N ARG A 56 -2.75 3.20 2.55
CA ARG A 56 -3.34 3.08 1.21
C ARG A 56 -2.36 2.51 0.19
N SER A 57 -1.10 2.88 0.30
CA SER A 57 -0.04 2.53 -0.65
C SER A 57 1.12 1.80 0.02
N ILE A 58 1.49 2.19 1.23
CA ILE A 58 2.63 1.65 1.96
C ILE A 58 2.26 0.29 2.55
N PRO A 59 3.11 -0.75 2.37
CA PRO A 59 2.89 -2.05 3.01
C PRO A 59 2.93 -1.96 4.54
N SER A 60 2.07 -2.73 5.22
CA SER A 60 1.96 -2.72 6.69
C SER A 60 3.21 -3.26 7.42
N GLY A 61 4.09 -3.95 6.72
CA GLY A 61 5.40 -4.33 7.26
C GLY A 61 6.26 -3.18 7.75
N ILE A 62 5.89 -1.93 7.42
CA ILE A 62 6.61 -0.74 7.90
C ILE A 62 6.57 -0.59 9.43
N PHE A 63 5.51 -1.06 10.08
CA PHE A 63 5.38 -1.04 11.53
C PHE A 63 6.29 -2.04 12.24
N GLN A 64 6.78 -3.05 11.54
CA GLN A 64 7.64 -4.08 12.13
C GLN A 64 9.10 -3.81 11.82
N GLY A 65 9.94 -3.75 12.87
CA GLY A 65 11.38 -3.51 12.75
C GLY A 65 12.08 -4.54 11.85
N GLY A 66 13.11 -4.11 11.13
CA GLY A 66 13.97 -4.99 10.32
C GLY A 66 13.34 -5.51 9.02
N LYS A 67 12.10 -5.11 8.67
CA LYS A 67 11.44 -5.55 7.43
C LYS A 67 11.70 -4.56 6.29
N VAL A 68 11.94 -5.08 5.10
CA VAL A 68 11.97 -4.29 3.85
C VAL A 68 10.58 -4.27 3.24
N ASN A 69 10.12 -3.08 2.89
CA ASN A 69 8.80 -2.89 2.28
C ASN A 69 8.98 -2.46 0.83
N ILE A 70 8.20 -3.05 -0.08
CA ILE A 70 8.33 -2.77 -1.51
C ILE A 70 6.97 -2.36 -2.10
N ILE A 71 6.96 -1.25 -2.82
CA ILE A 71 5.88 -0.88 -3.74
C ILE A 71 6.33 -1.28 -5.14
N GLY A 72 5.69 -2.32 -5.70
CA GLY A 72 6.06 -2.93 -6.98
C GLY A 72 5.55 -2.15 -8.19
N ASN A 73 5.95 -2.59 -9.35
CA ASN A 73 5.63 -1.94 -10.63
C ASN A 73 4.16 -2.06 -11.07
N GLY A 74 3.42 -3.03 -10.56
CA GLY A 74 1.98 -3.17 -10.81
C GLY A 74 1.10 -2.30 -9.92
N VAL A 75 1.70 -1.53 -9.01
CA VAL A 75 0.97 -0.57 -8.17
C VAL A 75 0.73 0.72 -8.93
N VAL A 76 -0.47 1.27 -8.75
CA VAL A 76 -0.83 2.62 -9.22
C VAL A 76 -0.76 3.57 -8.02
N LEU A 77 0.19 4.48 -8.02
CA LEU A 77 0.52 5.35 -6.90
C LEU A 77 -0.03 6.76 -7.11
N ALA A 78 -0.77 7.27 -6.13
CA ALA A 78 -1.18 8.68 -6.09
C ALA A 78 -0.16 9.46 -5.25
N PRO A 79 0.67 10.33 -5.85
CA PRO A 79 1.77 10.98 -5.14
C PRO A 79 1.33 11.82 -3.94
N ASP A 80 0.22 12.52 -4.05
CA ASP A 80 -0.35 13.34 -2.99
C ASP A 80 -0.78 12.51 -1.78
N LEU A 81 -1.51 11.42 -2.01
CA LEU A 81 -1.94 10.50 -0.96
C LEU A 81 -0.74 9.78 -0.33
N PHE A 82 0.21 9.35 -1.17
CA PHE A 82 1.43 8.71 -0.70
C PHE A 82 2.26 9.64 0.19
N MET A 83 2.44 10.92 -0.21
CA MET A 83 3.19 11.89 0.58
C MET A 83 2.51 12.21 1.91
N GLY A 84 1.19 12.22 1.97
CA GLY A 84 0.44 12.36 3.21
C GLY A 84 0.70 11.19 4.15
N GLU A 85 0.51 9.97 3.66
CA GLU A 85 0.74 8.71 4.36
C GLU A 85 2.19 8.59 4.88
N ALA A 86 3.17 8.94 4.03
CA ALA A 86 4.58 8.93 4.41
C ALA A 86 4.90 9.92 5.53
N LYS A 87 4.38 11.15 5.45
CA LYS A 87 4.60 12.18 6.48
C LYS A 87 4.01 11.76 7.82
N ASP A 88 2.84 11.14 7.84
CA ASP A 88 2.20 10.70 9.08
C ASP A 88 2.99 9.57 9.75
N LEU A 89 3.50 8.63 8.96
CA LEU A 89 4.40 7.58 9.45
C LEU A 89 5.73 8.12 9.97
N GLU A 90 6.35 9.07 9.25
CA GLU A 90 7.61 9.69 9.69
C GLU A 90 7.44 10.48 11.00
N LYS A 91 6.31 11.21 11.18
CA LYS A 91 5.98 11.88 12.44
C LYS A 91 5.86 10.93 13.62
N SER A 92 5.38 9.71 13.36
CA SER A 92 5.27 8.65 14.36
C SER A 92 6.58 7.87 14.54
N GLY A 93 7.70 8.33 13.96
CA GLY A 93 9.02 7.77 14.17
C GLY A 93 9.38 6.57 13.28
N HIS A 94 8.58 6.26 12.26
CA HIS A 94 8.88 5.17 11.33
C HIS A 94 9.90 5.60 10.27
N ASP A 95 10.98 4.85 10.11
CA ASP A 95 12.02 5.10 9.10
C ASP A 95 11.60 4.53 7.74
N LEU A 96 11.04 5.39 6.91
CA LEU A 96 10.66 5.01 5.54
C LEU A 96 11.86 4.97 4.60
N LYS A 97 12.85 5.85 4.78
CA LYS A 97 13.95 6.02 3.82
C LYS A 97 14.82 4.77 3.68
N SER A 98 15.08 4.08 4.80
CA SER A 98 15.89 2.86 4.80
C SER A 98 15.08 1.60 4.50
N ARG A 99 13.76 1.64 4.69
CA ARG A 99 12.92 0.44 4.73
C ARG A 99 11.84 0.36 3.65
N LEU A 100 11.62 1.43 2.88
CA LEU A 100 10.64 1.46 1.80
C LEU A 100 11.32 1.65 0.45
N LEU A 101 11.13 0.68 -0.44
CA LEU A 101 11.59 0.73 -1.81
C LEU A 101 10.38 0.90 -2.75
N ILE A 102 10.49 1.82 -3.70
CA ILE A 102 9.44 2.07 -4.69
C ILE A 102 9.98 1.77 -6.07
N SER A 103 9.28 0.93 -6.82
CA SER A 103 9.64 0.63 -8.20
C SER A 103 9.59 1.90 -9.05
N LYS A 104 10.66 2.18 -9.79
CA LYS A 104 10.71 3.25 -10.79
C LYS A 104 9.69 3.06 -11.94
N LYS A 105 9.10 1.87 -12.04
CA LYS A 105 8.08 1.52 -13.04
C LYS A 105 6.66 1.51 -12.47
N ALA A 106 6.46 1.92 -11.22
CA ALA A 106 5.12 2.11 -10.68
C ALA A 106 4.40 3.23 -11.44
N HIS A 107 3.13 3.01 -11.75
CA HIS A 107 2.33 4.01 -12.46
C HIS A 107 1.88 5.12 -11.51
N LEU A 108 1.85 6.35 -12.00
CA LEU A 108 1.42 7.51 -11.21
C LEU A 108 0.01 7.95 -11.59
N ILE A 109 -0.83 8.19 -10.60
CA ILE A 109 -2.10 8.89 -10.77
C ILE A 109 -1.81 10.39 -10.77
N MET A 110 -1.86 10.98 -11.96
CA MET A 110 -1.71 12.43 -12.13
C MET A 110 -3.06 13.13 -11.92
N PRO A 111 -3.08 14.43 -11.57
CA PRO A 111 -4.31 15.19 -11.42
C PRO A 111 -5.22 15.13 -12.65
N THR A 112 -4.65 15.09 -13.86
CA THR A 112 -5.37 14.94 -15.12
C THR A 112 -6.18 13.65 -15.21
N HIS A 113 -5.68 12.54 -14.66
CA HIS A 113 -6.41 11.28 -14.65
C HIS A 113 -7.69 11.38 -13.81
N ARG A 114 -7.64 12.05 -12.67
CA ARG A 114 -8.81 12.27 -11.80
C ARG A 114 -9.85 13.17 -12.44
N VAL A 115 -9.42 14.23 -13.13
CA VAL A 115 -10.33 15.14 -13.83
C VAL A 115 -11.02 14.40 -14.99
N LEU A 116 -10.27 13.62 -15.74
CA LEU A 116 -10.81 12.83 -16.85
C LEU A 116 -11.79 11.77 -16.36
N ASP A 117 -11.46 11.04 -15.32
CA ASP A 117 -12.33 10.03 -14.72
C ASP A 117 -13.65 10.64 -14.24
N ALA A 118 -13.58 11.75 -13.50
CA ALA A 118 -14.76 12.47 -13.04
C ALA A 118 -15.64 12.96 -14.21
N ALA A 119 -15.02 13.45 -15.28
CA ALA A 119 -15.75 13.89 -16.48
C ALA A 119 -16.43 12.72 -17.20
N ILE A 120 -15.76 11.58 -17.31
CA ILE A 120 -16.32 10.37 -17.92
C ILE A 120 -17.51 9.85 -17.09
N GLU A 121 -17.37 9.79 -15.76
CA GLU A 121 -18.46 9.34 -14.89
C GLU A 121 -19.66 10.30 -14.93
N ALA A 122 -19.41 11.61 -14.97
CA ALA A 122 -20.47 12.61 -15.14
C ALA A 122 -21.20 12.45 -16.48
N ALA A 123 -20.49 12.13 -17.57
CA ALA A 123 -21.06 11.94 -18.90
C ALA A 123 -21.88 10.64 -19.00
N LYS A 124 -21.54 9.58 -18.26
CA LYS A 124 -22.30 8.33 -18.23
C LYS A 124 -23.65 8.46 -17.52
N GLY A 125 -23.83 9.48 -16.70
CA GLY A 125 -25.00 9.65 -15.85
C GLY A 125 -25.05 8.68 -14.67
N LYS A 126 -25.91 8.98 -13.71
CA LYS A 126 -26.20 8.04 -12.61
C LYS A 126 -27.14 6.97 -13.15
N ASN A 127 -26.64 5.76 -13.38
CA ASN A 127 -27.48 4.56 -13.49
C ASN A 127 -27.72 4.01 -12.09
#